data_d827326bf30c0123469d0c7b4be871a4
#
_entry.id   d827326bf30c0123469d0c7b4be871a4
#
_cell.length_a   1.000
_cell.length_b   1.000
_cell.length_c   1.000
_cell.angle_alpha   90.00
_cell.angle_beta   90.00
_cell.angle_gamma   90.00
#
_symmetry.space_group_name_H-M   'P 1'
#
loop_
_entity.id
_entity.type
_entity.pdbx_description
1 polymer ?
#
loop_
_entity_poly.entity_id
_entity_poly.type
_entity_poly.pdbx_seq_one_letter_code
_entity_poly.pdbx_strand_id
1 'polypeptide(L)'
;MSILIYAESAEGKFKKVAFELASYAKKIAESMGTTVTAVTVNTSDVSELSNYGVDKVLKVSNDKLKSFTAKAYADVIKQAAEKEGSKVLVMSSTTDSLYVSPLVSIALNAGYAPNVVALPMSTTPFQVKRTVFSNKAFNVTQIETEVKIIGLAKNSFGLVESSSTLTEEDFSPSLNDADFNVKVESVEKVSGKVTIADAEIVVSAGRGLKGPENWGMIEELASVLGAATACSKPVSDIGWRPHGEHVGQTGKPVAANLYIAIGISGAIQHIAGINSSKVKVVINTDADAPFFKVADYGIVGDAFEVVPALIEKLKAFKANNN
;
A
#
# COMPACT_ATOMS: atom_id res chain seq x y z
N MET A 1 -7.60 -2.06 -27.02
CA MET A 1 -6.51 -1.43 -26.22
C MET A 1 -7.12 -1.13 -24.87
N SER A 2 -6.51 -1.58 -23.78
CA SER A 2 -7.01 -1.39 -22.41
C SER A 2 -5.91 -0.85 -21.51
N ILE A 3 -6.27 -0.31 -20.34
CA ILE A 3 -5.33 -0.09 -19.24
C ILE A 3 -5.13 -1.41 -18.54
N LEU A 4 -3.89 -1.85 -18.39
CA LEU A 4 -3.57 -3.08 -17.70
C LEU A 4 -3.22 -2.81 -16.24
N ILE A 5 -3.80 -3.58 -15.31
CA ILE A 5 -3.37 -3.61 -13.92
C ILE A 5 -2.81 -5.00 -13.59
N TYR A 6 -1.79 -5.05 -12.73
CA TYR A 6 -1.40 -6.28 -12.06
C TYR A 6 -2.14 -6.39 -10.73
N ALA A 7 -3.16 -7.24 -10.68
CA ALA A 7 -3.99 -7.45 -9.50
C ALA A 7 -3.32 -8.47 -8.56
N GLU A 8 -2.58 -7.96 -7.57
CA GLU A 8 -1.85 -8.78 -6.62
C GLU A 8 -2.78 -9.62 -5.74
N SER A 9 -2.41 -10.87 -5.57
CA SER A 9 -3.10 -11.83 -4.70
C SER A 9 -2.14 -12.49 -3.71
N ALA A 10 -2.69 -13.02 -2.64
CA ALA A 10 -2.01 -13.87 -1.69
C ALA A 10 -2.97 -15.00 -1.28
N GLU A 11 -2.48 -16.25 -1.31
CA GLU A 11 -3.27 -17.42 -0.94
C GLU A 11 -4.61 -17.53 -1.71
N GLY A 12 -4.59 -17.14 -2.98
CA GLY A 12 -5.76 -17.21 -3.87
C GLY A 12 -6.78 -16.07 -3.69
N LYS A 13 -6.49 -15.06 -2.85
CA LYS A 13 -7.35 -13.90 -2.61
C LYS A 13 -6.65 -12.60 -2.97
N PHE A 14 -7.38 -11.62 -3.47
CA PHE A 14 -6.82 -10.32 -3.77
C PHE A 14 -6.35 -9.59 -2.51
N LYS A 15 -5.19 -8.94 -2.63
CA LYS A 15 -4.78 -7.92 -1.66
C LYS A 15 -5.64 -6.66 -1.88
N LYS A 16 -5.91 -5.90 -0.82
CA LYS A 16 -6.67 -4.65 -0.90
C LYS A 16 -6.13 -3.67 -1.96
N VAL A 17 -4.82 -3.66 -2.17
CA VAL A 17 -4.18 -2.84 -3.19
C VAL A 17 -4.67 -3.14 -4.61
N ALA A 18 -5.08 -4.37 -4.92
CA ALA A 18 -5.61 -4.72 -6.23
C ALA A 18 -6.90 -3.93 -6.55
N PHE A 19 -7.77 -3.74 -5.57
CA PHE A 19 -9.00 -2.97 -5.71
C PHE A 19 -8.72 -1.46 -5.84
N GLU A 20 -7.69 -0.95 -5.15
CA GLU A 20 -7.26 0.44 -5.32
C GLU A 20 -6.70 0.68 -6.73
N LEU A 21 -5.88 -0.24 -7.26
CA LEU A 21 -5.39 -0.16 -8.64
C LEU A 21 -6.55 -0.20 -9.65
N ALA A 22 -7.54 -1.06 -9.43
CA ALA A 22 -8.72 -1.15 -10.28
C ALA A 22 -9.49 0.17 -10.30
N SER A 23 -9.80 0.73 -9.11
CA SER A 23 -10.47 2.02 -8.98
C SER A 23 -9.72 3.16 -9.67
N TYR A 24 -8.40 3.20 -9.49
CA TYR A 24 -7.52 4.21 -10.10
C TYR A 24 -7.46 4.05 -11.63
N ALA A 25 -7.27 2.81 -12.11
CA ALA A 25 -7.23 2.51 -13.54
C ALA A 25 -8.56 2.82 -14.23
N LYS A 26 -9.70 2.55 -13.56
CA LYS A 26 -11.04 2.90 -14.08
C LYS A 26 -11.17 4.38 -14.32
N LYS A 27 -10.70 5.23 -13.41
CA LYS A 27 -10.76 6.69 -13.61
C LYS A 27 -9.89 7.17 -14.76
N ILE A 28 -8.72 6.56 -14.96
CA ILE A 28 -7.90 6.87 -16.14
C ILE A 28 -8.59 6.36 -17.41
N ALA A 29 -9.14 5.15 -17.39
CA ALA A 29 -9.84 4.56 -18.52
C ALA A 29 -11.04 5.42 -19.00
N GLU A 30 -11.81 5.95 -18.05
CA GLU A 30 -12.90 6.88 -18.33
C GLU A 30 -12.40 8.14 -19.07
N SER A 31 -11.26 8.71 -18.63
CA SER A 31 -10.70 9.91 -19.27
C SER A 31 -10.08 9.63 -20.65
N MET A 32 -9.68 8.39 -20.92
CA MET A 32 -9.07 7.97 -22.18
C MET A 32 -10.05 7.26 -23.12
N GLY A 33 -11.31 7.05 -22.72
CA GLY A 33 -12.33 6.35 -23.53
C GLY A 33 -11.97 4.88 -23.78
N THR A 34 -11.43 4.18 -22.78
CA THR A 34 -10.97 2.79 -22.89
C THR A 34 -11.47 1.93 -21.72
N THR A 35 -11.06 0.67 -21.68
CA THR A 35 -11.43 -0.33 -20.68
C THR A 35 -10.28 -0.65 -19.74
N VAL A 36 -10.57 -1.40 -18.66
CA VAL A 36 -9.57 -1.90 -17.71
C VAL A 36 -9.46 -3.41 -17.82
N THR A 37 -8.25 -3.91 -18.03
CA THR A 37 -7.93 -5.34 -17.95
C THR A 37 -7.04 -5.58 -16.74
N ALA A 38 -7.35 -6.61 -15.95
CA ALA A 38 -6.48 -7.07 -14.88
C ALA A 38 -5.76 -8.37 -15.31
N VAL A 39 -4.50 -8.50 -14.95
CA VAL A 39 -3.82 -9.80 -14.95
C VAL A 39 -3.61 -10.25 -13.52
N THR A 40 -3.91 -11.51 -13.22
CA THR A 40 -3.75 -12.11 -11.88
C THR A 40 -3.12 -13.49 -11.97
N VAL A 41 -2.47 -13.93 -10.90
CA VAL A 41 -1.73 -15.19 -10.82
C VAL A 41 -2.29 -16.03 -9.67
N ASN A 42 -2.69 -17.28 -9.98
CA ASN A 42 -3.15 -18.28 -9.02
C ASN A 42 -4.29 -17.78 -8.10
N THR A 43 -5.20 -16.97 -8.64
CA THR A 43 -6.39 -16.49 -7.94
C THR A 43 -7.61 -17.29 -8.37
N SER A 44 -8.38 -17.81 -7.43
CA SER A 44 -9.53 -18.68 -7.71
C SER A 44 -10.78 -17.88 -8.08
N ASP A 45 -11.09 -16.83 -7.33
CA ASP A 45 -12.24 -15.98 -7.55
C ASP A 45 -11.79 -14.56 -7.91
N VAL A 46 -12.25 -14.07 -9.04
CA VAL A 46 -11.89 -12.75 -9.56
C VAL A 46 -13.09 -11.80 -9.63
N SER A 47 -14.28 -12.26 -9.20
CA SER A 47 -15.54 -11.54 -9.32
C SER A 47 -15.55 -10.18 -8.62
N GLU A 48 -14.86 -10.05 -7.47
CA GLU A 48 -14.80 -8.80 -6.70
C GLU A 48 -14.20 -7.63 -7.50
N LEU A 49 -13.33 -7.89 -8.49
CA LEU A 49 -12.74 -6.84 -9.32
C LEU A 49 -13.78 -6.09 -10.16
N SER A 50 -14.92 -6.72 -10.47
CA SER A 50 -16.03 -6.09 -11.20
C SER A 50 -16.62 -4.92 -10.43
N ASN A 51 -16.59 -4.95 -9.10
CA ASN A 51 -17.11 -3.89 -8.25
C ASN A 51 -16.26 -2.61 -8.31
N TYR A 52 -15.04 -2.70 -8.85
CA TYR A 52 -14.07 -1.60 -8.94
C TYR A 52 -13.72 -1.23 -10.38
N GLY A 53 -14.55 -1.67 -11.35
CA GLY A 53 -14.49 -1.20 -12.74
C GLY A 53 -13.52 -1.95 -13.64
N VAL A 54 -13.14 -3.18 -13.28
CA VAL A 54 -12.40 -4.07 -14.19
C VAL A 54 -13.37 -4.72 -15.17
N ASP A 55 -13.10 -4.57 -16.46
CA ASP A 55 -13.96 -5.08 -17.52
C ASP A 55 -13.50 -6.49 -17.97
N LYS A 56 -12.23 -6.84 -17.80
CA LYS A 56 -11.65 -8.11 -18.19
C LYS A 56 -10.58 -8.58 -17.22
N VAL A 57 -10.51 -9.88 -16.96
CA VAL A 57 -9.42 -10.50 -16.19
C VAL A 57 -8.72 -11.58 -17.01
N LEU A 58 -7.41 -11.49 -17.12
CA LEU A 58 -6.53 -12.53 -17.62
C LEU A 58 -6.06 -13.37 -16.42
N LYS A 59 -6.53 -14.62 -16.35
CA LYS A 59 -6.25 -15.55 -15.24
C LYS A 59 -5.07 -16.44 -15.60
N VAL A 60 -3.99 -16.33 -14.86
CA VAL A 60 -2.82 -17.20 -14.99
C VAL A 60 -2.85 -18.24 -13.88
N SER A 61 -2.94 -19.51 -14.26
CA SER A 61 -2.86 -20.65 -13.34
C SER A 61 -1.58 -21.43 -13.64
N ASN A 62 -0.59 -21.37 -12.75
CA ASN A 62 0.69 -22.03 -12.95
C ASN A 62 1.36 -22.35 -11.60
N ASP A 63 1.67 -23.63 -11.37
CA ASP A 63 2.28 -24.08 -10.13
C ASP A 63 3.67 -23.53 -9.89
N LYS A 64 4.46 -23.27 -10.94
CA LYS A 64 5.78 -22.64 -10.83
C LYS A 64 5.69 -21.20 -10.28
N LEU A 65 4.52 -20.55 -10.40
CA LEU A 65 4.27 -19.19 -9.90
C LEU A 65 3.67 -19.16 -8.49
N LYS A 66 3.60 -20.29 -7.76
CA LYS A 66 3.17 -20.31 -6.36
C LYS A 66 4.17 -19.57 -5.45
N SER A 67 5.45 -19.60 -5.80
CA SER A 67 6.49 -18.79 -5.17
C SER A 67 6.78 -17.58 -6.04
N PHE A 68 6.86 -16.41 -5.43
CA PHE A 68 7.14 -15.17 -6.14
C PHE A 68 8.56 -15.17 -6.73
N THR A 69 8.65 -14.91 -8.03
CA THR A 69 9.89 -14.72 -8.76
C THR A 69 9.73 -13.51 -9.66
N ALA A 70 10.42 -12.41 -9.36
CA ALA A 70 10.21 -11.13 -10.03
C ALA A 70 10.29 -11.21 -11.55
N LYS A 71 11.24 -12.02 -12.08
CA LYS A 71 11.44 -12.17 -13.53
C LYS A 71 10.26 -12.89 -14.18
N ALA A 72 9.80 -14.02 -13.62
CA ALA A 72 8.67 -14.76 -14.17
C ALA A 72 7.37 -13.92 -14.14
N TYR A 73 7.14 -13.18 -13.05
CA TYR A 73 6.00 -12.28 -12.95
C TYR A 73 6.10 -11.11 -13.93
N ALA A 74 7.30 -10.58 -14.17
CA ALA A 74 7.50 -9.54 -15.17
C ALA A 74 7.17 -10.03 -16.58
N ASP A 75 7.54 -11.27 -16.92
CA ASP A 75 7.24 -11.87 -18.22
C ASP A 75 5.74 -12.15 -18.39
N VAL A 76 5.03 -12.56 -17.31
CA VAL A 76 3.57 -12.66 -17.30
C VAL A 76 2.92 -11.33 -17.65
N ILE A 77 3.32 -10.26 -16.94
CA ILE A 77 2.73 -8.92 -17.11
C ILE A 77 3.07 -8.35 -18.49
N LYS A 78 4.31 -8.54 -18.95
CA LYS A 78 4.73 -8.15 -20.30
C LYS A 78 3.83 -8.78 -21.36
N GLN A 79 3.68 -10.11 -21.32
CA GLN A 79 2.88 -10.83 -22.33
C GLN A 79 1.39 -10.47 -22.25
N ALA A 80 0.86 -10.20 -21.05
CA ALA A 80 -0.49 -9.68 -20.87
C ALA A 80 -0.65 -8.29 -21.52
N ALA A 81 0.32 -7.39 -21.32
CA ALA A 81 0.33 -6.06 -21.91
C ALA A 81 0.39 -6.11 -23.45
N GLU A 82 1.23 -6.97 -23.99
CA GLU A 82 1.35 -7.20 -25.44
C GLU A 82 0.06 -7.75 -26.03
N LYS A 83 -0.54 -8.77 -25.39
CA LYS A 83 -1.83 -9.37 -25.79
C LYS A 83 -2.96 -8.35 -25.85
N GLU A 84 -3.08 -7.49 -24.85
CA GLU A 84 -4.13 -6.48 -24.76
C GLU A 84 -3.80 -5.19 -25.53
N GLY A 85 -2.58 -5.06 -26.05
CA GLY A 85 -2.09 -3.84 -26.68
C GLY A 85 -2.08 -2.65 -25.72
N SER A 86 -1.85 -2.90 -24.44
CA SER A 86 -1.92 -1.88 -23.40
C SER A 86 -0.77 -0.91 -23.47
N LYS A 87 -1.07 0.38 -23.47
CA LYS A 87 -0.08 1.48 -23.49
C LYS A 87 0.08 2.15 -22.11
N VAL A 88 -0.84 1.86 -21.19
CA VAL A 88 -0.75 2.32 -19.81
C VAL A 88 -0.91 1.11 -18.89
N LEU A 89 0.08 0.91 -18.03
CA LEU A 89 0.08 -0.12 -16.99
C LEU A 89 0.03 0.56 -15.62
N VAL A 90 -0.79 0.03 -14.71
CA VAL A 90 -0.83 0.49 -13.33
C VAL A 90 -0.39 -0.65 -12.41
N MET A 91 0.71 -0.42 -11.72
CA MET A 91 1.33 -1.33 -10.77
C MET A 91 1.22 -0.75 -9.36
N SER A 92 1.29 -1.59 -8.34
CA SER A 92 1.35 -1.12 -6.96
C SER A 92 2.75 -0.65 -6.57
N SER A 93 2.87 -0.11 -5.36
CA SER A 93 4.15 0.17 -4.69
C SER A 93 4.44 -0.83 -3.56
N THR A 94 3.92 -2.06 -3.66
CA THR A 94 4.30 -3.15 -2.76
C THR A 94 5.75 -3.57 -3.00
N THR A 95 6.35 -4.27 -2.04
CA THR A 95 7.73 -4.78 -2.19
C THR A 95 7.87 -5.62 -3.45
N ASP A 96 6.92 -6.52 -3.72
CA ASP A 96 6.95 -7.38 -4.90
C ASP A 96 6.89 -6.55 -6.19
N SER A 97 5.97 -5.61 -6.28
CA SER A 97 5.83 -4.73 -7.45
C SER A 97 7.05 -3.82 -7.66
N LEU A 98 7.76 -3.41 -6.61
CA LEU A 98 9.00 -2.64 -6.74
C LEU A 98 10.12 -3.44 -7.43
N TYR A 99 10.13 -4.77 -7.30
CA TYR A 99 11.05 -5.63 -8.04
C TYR A 99 10.58 -5.93 -9.46
N VAL A 100 9.27 -6.07 -9.65
CA VAL A 100 8.68 -6.45 -10.96
C VAL A 100 8.62 -5.27 -11.93
N SER A 101 8.20 -4.09 -11.46
CA SER A 101 7.92 -2.93 -12.33
C SER A 101 9.13 -2.46 -13.16
N PRO A 102 10.36 -2.40 -12.64
CA PRO A 102 11.53 -2.07 -13.44
C PRO A 102 11.83 -3.11 -14.53
N LEU A 103 11.61 -4.40 -14.26
CA LEU A 103 11.81 -5.47 -15.22
C LEU A 103 10.79 -5.36 -16.38
N VAL A 104 9.52 -5.11 -16.03
CA VAL A 104 8.46 -4.85 -17.04
C VAL A 104 8.78 -3.60 -17.85
N SER A 105 9.30 -2.54 -17.21
CA SER A 105 9.69 -1.30 -17.86
C SER A 105 10.75 -1.54 -18.95
N ILE A 106 11.79 -2.29 -18.62
CA ILE A 106 12.84 -2.66 -19.60
C ILE A 106 12.26 -3.54 -20.69
N ALA A 107 11.49 -4.56 -20.34
CA ALA A 107 10.95 -5.55 -21.27
C ALA A 107 9.98 -4.95 -22.31
N LEU A 108 9.25 -3.87 -21.95
CA LEU A 108 8.32 -3.15 -22.82
C LEU A 108 8.87 -1.84 -23.38
N ASN A 109 10.13 -1.51 -23.10
CA ASN A 109 10.71 -0.20 -23.39
C ASN A 109 9.82 0.97 -22.92
N ALA A 110 9.31 0.81 -21.69
CA ALA A 110 8.31 1.69 -21.07
C ALA A 110 8.95 2.69 -20.10
N GLY A 111 8.43 3.90 -20.03
CA GLY A 111 8.75 4.84 -18.96
C GLY A 111 8.04 4.47 -17.68
N TYR A 112 8.75 4.43 -16.55
CA TYR A 112 8.22 4.08 -15.25
C TYR A 112 8.25 5.26 -14.27
N ALA A 113 7.09 5.62 -13.72
CA ALA A 113 6.94 6.61 -12.68
C ALA A 113 6.48 5.94 -11.37
N PRO A 114 7.36 5.68 -10.40
CA PRO A 114 7.00 5.14 -9.08
C PRO A 114 6.42 6.21 -8.17
N ASN A 115 5.72 5.77 -7.12
CA ASN A 115 5.16 6.61 -6.04
C ASN A 115 4.20 7.70 -6.54
N VAL A 116 3.39 7.40 -7.52
CA VAL A 116 2.34 8.29 -8.03
C VAL A 116 1.23 8.39 -6.98
N VAL A 117 0.76 9.62 -6.72
CA VAL A 117 -0.16 9.92 -5.61
C VAL A 117 -1.46 10.59 -6.05
N ALA A 118 -1.66 10.78 -7.34
CA ALA A 118 -2.86 11.39 -7.89
C ALA A 118 -3.14 10.86 -9.29
N LEU A 119 -4.35 11.08 -9.80
CA LEU A 119 -4.66 10.84 -11.21
C LEU A 119 -3.70 11.63 -12.12
N PRO A 120 -3.47 11.16 -13.35
CA PRO A 120 -2.69 11.93 -14.32
C PRO A 120 -3.21 13.36 -14.44
N MET A 121 -2.32 14.33 -14.39
CA MET A 121 -2.64 15.75 -14.58
C MET A 121 -3.02 16.03 -16.03
N SER A 122 -2.44 15.25 -16.95
CA SER A 122 -2.72 15.27 -18.39
C SER A 122 -2.41 13.87 -18.96
N THR A 123 -3.17 13.49 -19.99
CA THR A 123 -2.90 12.27 -20.78
C THR A 123 -2.17 12.56 -22.08
N THR A 124 -2.08 13.86 -22.48
CA THR A 124 -1.34 14.32 -23.66
C THR A 124 -0.82 15.75 -23.43
N PRO A 125 0.48 15.92 -23.09
CA PRO A 125 1.48 14.90 -22.73
C PRO A 125 1.11 14.15 -21.45
N PHE A 126 1.60 12.92 -21.28
CA PHE A 126 1.24 12.12 -20.13
C PHE A 126 2.03 12.55 -18.88
N GLN A 127 1.36 13.16 -17.92
CA GLN A 127 1.97 13.75 -16.73
C GLN A 127 1.35 13.23 -15.45
N VAL A 128 2.19 12.82 -14.50
CA VAL A 128 1.78 12.29 -13.19
C VAL A 128 2.48 13.03 -12.05
N LYS A 129 1.75 13.23 -10.95
CA LYS A 129 2.29 13.76 -9.70
C LYS A 129 2.76 12.60 -8.82
N ARG A 130 4.00 12.66 -8.36
CA ARG A 130 4.57 11.64 -7.48
C ARG A 130 5.35 12.22 -6.32
N THR A 131 5.51 11.45 -5.25
CA THR A 131 6.37 11.81 -4.13
C THR A 131 7.82 11.47 -4.43
N VAL A 132 8.72 12.31 -3.93
CA VAL A 132 10.18 12.17 -4.05
C VAL A 132 10.87 12.52 -2.74
N PHE A 133 12.19 12.26 -2.62
CA PHE A 133 12.98 12.55 -1.42
C PHE A 133 12.37 11.96 -0.14
N SER A 134 12.07 10.66 -0.14
CA SER A 134 11.43 9.98 1.00
C SER A 134 10.13 10.68 1.43
N ASN A 135 9.25 10.95 0.48
CA ASN A 135 7.94 11.60 0.66
C ASN A 135 8.00 13.04 1.25
N LYS A 136 9.10 13.76 1.03
CA LYS A 136 9.26 15.15 1.52
C LYS A 136 8.92 16.20 0.47
N ALA A 137 8.83 15.82 -0.80
CA ALA A 137 8.50 16.72 -1.90
C ALA A 137 7.64 16.01 -2.96
N PHE A 138 6.97 16.81 -3.77
CA PHE A 138 6.26 16.33 -4.95
C PHE A 138 7.04 16.72 -6.21
N ASN A 139 6.94 15.86 -7.23
CA ASN A 139 7.45 16.11 -8.57
C ASN A 139 6.35 15.81 -9.57
N VAL A 140 6.29 16.59 -10.64
CA VAL A 140 5.50 16.28 -11.83
C VAL A 140 6.42 15.64 -12.85
N THR A 141 6.14 14.39 -13.17
CA THR A 141 6.93 13.59 -14.12
C THR A 141 6.15 13.44 -15.41
N GLN A 142 6.75 13.81 -16.53
CA GLN A 142 6.25 13.54 -17.87
C GLN A 142 6.83 12.21 -18.37
N ILE A 143 5.98 11.31 -18.85
CA ILE A 143 6.39 10.03 -19.44
C ILE A 143 6.23 10.14 -20.97
N GLU A 144 7.35 10.14 -21.68
CA GLU A 144 7.39 10.39 -23.14
C GLU A 144 7.33 9.11 -23.97
N THR A 145 7.66 7.95 -23.37
CA THR A 145 7.63 6.65 -24.05
C THR A 145 6.20 6.27 -24.48
N GLU A 146 6.11 5.42 -25.51
CA GLU A 146 4.81 4.94 -25.98
C GLU A 146 4.06 4.15 -24.90
N VAL A 147 4.74 3.22 -24.22
CA VAL A 147 4.20 2.49 -23.07
C VAL A 147 4.60 3.19 -21.78
N LYS A 148 3.66 3.32 -20.86
CA LYS A 148 3.80 4.03 -19.59
C LYS A 148 3.44 3.11 -18.44
N ILE A 149 4.27 3.10 -17.40
CA ILE A 149 4.03 2.34 -16.19
C ILE A 149 3.91 3.32 -15.01
N ILE A 150 2.79 3.25 -14.33
CA ILE A 150 2.49 4.01 -13.12
C ILE A 150 2.64 3.08 -11.92
N GLY A 151 3.56 3.40 -11.01
CA GLY A 151 3.60 2.77 -9.69
C GLY A 151 2.77 3.57 -8.69
N LEU A 152 1.53 3.16 -8.45
CA LEU A 152 0.62 3.88 -7.56
C LEU A 152 1.06 3.71 -6.11
N ALA A 153 1.25 4.81 -5.40
CA ALA A 153 1.54 4.79 -3.98
C ALA A 153 0.34 4.24 -3.20
N LYS A 154 0.61 3.38 -2.22
CA LYS A 154 -0.42 2.75 -1.41
C LYS A 154 -1.31 3.80 -0.74
N ASN A 155 -2.62 3.54 -0.72
CA ASN A 155 -3.64 4.36 -0.07
C ASN A 155 -3.69 5.83 -0.54
N SER A 156 -3.16 6.10 -1.75
CA SER A 156 -3.12 7.46 -2.32
C SER A 156 -4.38 7.83 -3.08
N PHE A 157 -5.13 6.84 -3.57
CA PHE A 157 -6.38 7.05 -4.30
C PHE A 157 -7.59 6.55 -3.50
N GLY A 158 -7.48 5.36 -2.90
CA GLY A 158 -8.55 4.70 -2.16
C GLY A 158 -9.41 3.81 -3.04
N LEU A 159 -10.49 3.29 -2.45
CA LEU A 159 -11.44 2.40 -3.11
C LEU A 159 -12.63 3.22 -3.60
N VAL A 160 -12.95 3.10 -4.88
CA VAL A 160 -14.12 3.74 -5.51
C VAL A 160 -14.90 2.64 -6.23
N GLU A 161 -16.07 2.34 -5.72
CA GLU A 161 -16.96 1.36 -6.35
C GLU A 161 -17.44 1.88 -7.72
N SER A 162 -17.33 1.02 -8.72
CA SER A 162 -17.77 1.26 -10.09
C SER A 162 -18.07 -0.06 -10.74
N SER A 163 -19.31 -0.53 -10.68
CA SER A 163 -19.70 -1.82 -11.22
C SER A 163 -19.43 -1.93 -12.73
N SER A 164 -18.89 -3.06 -13.16
CA SER A 164 -18.66 -3.38 -14.57
C SER A 164 -19.13 -4.82 -14.87
N THR A 165 -19.31 -5.11 -16.16
CA THR A 165 -19.52 -6.48 -16.60
C THR A 165 -18.17 -7.13 -16.84
N LEU A 166 -17.81 -8.10 -15.97
CA LEU A 166 -16.53 -8.77 -15.99
C LEU A 166 -16.51 -9.91 -17.02
N THR A 167 -15.48 -9.95 -17.84
CA THR A 167 -15.13 -11.07 -18.70
C THR A 167 -13.88 -11.75 -18.17
N GLU A 168 -13.91 -13.05 -18.00
CA GLU A 168 -12.76 -13.85 -17.57
C GLU A 168 -12.15 -14.59 -18.76
N GLU A 169 -10.83 -14.59 -18.84
CA GLU A 169 -10.06 -15.32 -19.86
C GLU A 169 -8.90 -16.05 -19.21
N ASP A 170 -8.80 -17.36 -19.44
CA ASP A 170 -7.62 -18.12 -19.06
C ASP A 170 -6.44 -17.71 -19.94
N PHE A 171 -5.36 -17.34 -19.30
CA PHE A 171 -4.15 -16.84 -19.96
C PHE A 171 -2.94 -17.69 -19.59
N SER A 172 -2.30 -18.27 -20.60
CA SER A 172 -1.13 -19.14 -20.45
C SER A 172 0.10 -18.48 -21.08
N PRO A 173 0.83 -17.63 -20.33
CA PRO A 173 2.05 -17.02 -20.82
C PRO A 173 3.16 -18.06 -21.00
N SER A 174 4.01 -17.86 -22.00
CA SER A 174 5.21 -18.65 -22.21
C SER A 174 6.28 -18.23 -21.20
N LEU A 175 6.70 -19.13 -20.33
CA LEU A 175 7.72 -18.91 -19.33
C LEU A 175 8.91 -19.83 -19.56
N ASN A 176 10.11 -19.29 -19.47
CA ASN A 176 11.35 -20.05 -19.64
C ASN A 176 11.89 -20.53 -18.29
N ASP A 177 12.65 -21.61 -18.26
CA ASP A 177 13.25 -22.09 -17.01
C ASP A 177 14.22 -21.05 -16.42
N ALA A 178 14.84 -20.22 -17.25
CA ALA A 178 15.70 -19.11 -16.80
C ALA A 178 14.95 -18.02 -16.00
N ASP A 179 13.62 -18.00 -16.04
CA ASP A 179 12.80 -17.05 -15.27
C ASP A 179 12.66 -17.48 -13.80
N PHE A 180 13.02 -18.74 -13.51
CA PHE A 180 12.97 -19.40 -12.21
C PHE A 180 14.35 -19.70 -11.61
N ASN A 181 15.40 -19.00 -12.03
CA ASN A 181 16.76 -19.22 -11.51
C ASN A 181 16.93 -18.87 -10.02
N VAL A 182 15.96 -18.15 -9.42
CA VAL A 182 15.92 -17.85 -8.00
C VAL A 182 14.99 -18.84 -7.32
N LYS A 183 15.51 -19.56 -6.30
CA LYS A 183 14.73 -20.50 -5.50
C LYS A 183 14.38 -19.88 -4.16
N VAL A 184 13.11 -19.91 -3.81
CA VAL A 184 12.62 -19.52 -2.49
C VAL A 184 12.79 -20.73 -1.55
N GLU A 185 13.67 -20.60 -0.57
CA GLU A 185 13.93 -21.68 0.40
C GLU A 185 12.87 -21.71 1.52
N SER A 186 12.48 -20.55 2.02
CA SER A 186 11.44 -20.43 3.06
C SER A 186 10.74 -19.07 3.01
N VAL A 187 9.51 -19.04 3.50
CA VAL A 187 8.75 -17.80 3.69
C VAL A 187 8.22 -17.79 5.11
N GLU A 188 8.71 -16.86 5.93
CA GLU A 188 8.19 -16.64 7.27
C GLU A 188 7.03 -15.64 7.21
N LYS A 189 5.83 -16.09 7.53
CA LYS A 189 4.64 -15.25 7.56
C LYS A 189 4.33 -14.82 8.98
N VAL A 190 4.04 -13.53 9.16
CA VAL A 190 3.44 -13.04 10.40
C VAL A 190 1.97 -13.45 10.38
N SER A 191 1.58 -14.35 11.29
CA SER A 191 0.20 -14.82 11.42
C SER A 191 -0.48 -14.20 12.64
N GLY A 192 -1.81 -14.02 12.55
CA GLY A 192 -2.67 -13.64 13.69
C GLY A 192 -2.67 -12.16 14.08
N LYS A 193 -1.94 -11.28 13.38
CA LYS A 193 -1.98 -9.82 13.63
C LYS A 193 -2.05 -9.06 12.29
N VAL A 194 -2.80 -7.98 12.26
CA VAL A 194 -2.77 -7.04 11.14
C VAL A 194 -1.37 -6.44 11.07
N THR A 195 -0.72 -6.53 9.91
CA THR A 195 0.61 -5.96 9.74
C THR A 195 0.54 -4.46 9.55
N ILE A 196 1.56 -3.72 9.96
CA ILE A 196 1.64 -2.26 9.73
C ILE A 196 1.50 -1.93 8.24
N ALA A 197 2.02 -2.80 7.40
CA ALA A 197 1.97 -2.61 5.95
C ALA A 197 0.54 -2.63 5.39
N ASP A 198 -0.38 -3.38 6.02
CA ASP A 198 -1.74 -3.61 5.51
C ASP A 198 -2.81 -2.91 6.33
N ALA A 199 -2.44 -2.38 7.52
CA ALA A 199 -3.35 -1.74 8.44
C ALA A 199 -3.96 -0.45 7.88
N GLU A 200 -5.25 -0.26 8.09
CA GLU A 200 -5.95 1.00 7.84
C GLU A 200 -5.76 2.00 8.97
N ILE A 201 -5.60 1.49 10.18
CA ILE A 201 -5.35 2.28 11.37
C ILE A 201 -4.08 1.75 12.03
N VAL A 202 -3.22 2.66 12.44
CA VAL A 202 -1.97 2.33 13.16
C VAL A 202 -1.92 3.13 14.45
N VAL A 203 -1.72 2.42 15.55
CA VAL A 203 -1.45 3.01 16.87
C VAL A 203 0.02 2.82 17.18
N SER A 204 0.75 3.93 17.24
CA SER A 204 2.21 3.93 17.44
C SER A 204 2.59 4.61 18.73
N ALA A 205 3.54 4.04 19.47
CA ALA A 205 3.98 4.65 20.70
C ALA A 205 5.49 4.83 20.78
N GLY A 206 5.88 5.81 21.61
CA GLY A 206 7.25 6.23 21.83
C GLY A 206 7.73 6.00 23.26
N ARG A 207 8.92 6.51 23.55
CA ARG A 207 9.51 6.48 24.91
C ARG A 207 8.70 7.25 25.95
N GLY A 208 7.73 8.07 25.54
CA GLY A 208 6.79 8.73 26.45
C GLY A 208 5.95 7.76 27.27
N LEU A 209 5.89 6.47 26.90
CA LEU A 209 5.27 5.41 27.71
C LEU A 209 6.12 4.97 28.92
N LYS A 210 7.33 5.49 29.08
CA LYS A 210 8.22 5.27 30.22
C LYS A 210 8.78 3.85 30.39
N GLY A 211 8.08 2.79 29.86
CA GLY A 211 8.53 1.39 29.96
C GLY A 211 7.71 0.43 29.11
N PRO A 212 8.23 -0.76 28.82
CA PRO A 212 7.52 -1.79 28.05
C PRO A 212 6.31 -2.35 28.78
N GLU A 213 6.29 -2.31 30.11
CA GLU A 213 5.18 -2.74 30.96
C GLU A 213 3.90 -1.94 30.73
N ASN A 214 4.03 -0.72 30.21
CA ASN A 214 2.90 0.16 29.92
C ASN A 214 2.32 -0.03 28.51
N TRP A 215 2.85 -0.99 27.75
CA TRP A 215 2.43 -1.20 26.36
C TRP A 215 1.00 -1.77 26.25
N GLY A 216 0.49 -2.38 27.30
CA GLY A 216 -0.86 -2.98 27.33
C GLY A 216 -1.98 -2.01 26.92
N MET A 217 -1.91 -0.71 27.30
CA MET A 217 -2.89 0.29 26.86
C MET A 217 -2.84 0.60 25.37
N ILE A 218 -1.67 0.45 24.73
CA ILE A 218 -1.52 0.63 23.28
C ILE A 218 -2.14 -0.55 22.55
N GLU A 219 -1.90 -1.76 23.03
CA GLU A 219 -2.48 -2.98 22.47
C GLU A 219 -4.01 -3.00 22.64
N GLU A 220 -4.51 -2.52 23.76
CA GLU A 220 -5.95 -2.39 24.00
C GLU A 220 -6.58 -1.35 23.06
N LEU A 221 -5.98 -0.17 22.92
CA LEU A 221 -6.46 0.85 21.98
C LEU A 221 -6.46 0.32 20.55
N ALA A 222 -5.37 -0.36 20.16
CA ALA A 222 -5.26 -0.98 18.83
C ALA A 222 -6.35 -2.05 18.63
N SER A 223 -6.61 -2.88 19.62
CA SER A 223 -7.67 -3.90 19.57
C SER A 223 -9.05 -3.28 19.39
N VAL A 224 -9.36 -2.23 20.16
CA VAL A 224 -10.64 -1.50 20.05
C VAL A 224 -10.83 -0.91 18.66
N LEU A 225 -9.77 -0.42 18.03
CA LEU A 225 -9.81 0.19 16.71
C LEU A 225 -9.68 -0.82 15.55
N GLY A 226 -9.30 -2.07 15.81
CA GLY A 226 -8.88 -3.02 14.76
C GLY A 226 -7.58 -2.58 14.08
N ALA A 227 -6.70 -1.93 14.82
CA ALA A 227 -5.48 -1.31 14.34
C ALA A 227 -4.25 -2.21 14.48
N ALA A 228 -3.21 -1.94 13.70
CA ALA A 228 -1.89 -2.47 13.97
C ALA A 228 -1.15 -1.62 15.02
N THR A 229 -0.30 -2.28 15.83
CA THR A 229 0.62 -1.60 16.73
C THR A 229 1.92 -1.26 16.02
N ALA A 230 2.51 -0.12 16.39
CA ALA A 230 3.78 0.34 15.87
C ALA A 230 4.61 1.04 16.96
N CYS A 231 5.88 1.27 16.69
CA CYS A 231 6.73 1.97 17.63
C CYS A 231 7.72 2.93 16.95
N SER A 232 8.22 3.88 17.72
CA SER A 232 9.33 4.73 17.30
C SER A 232 10.66 3.96 17.29
N LYS A 233 11.63 4.41 16.49
CA LYS A 233 12.97 3.80 16.45
C LYS A 233 13.61 3.59 17.83
N PRO A 234 13.65 4.61 18.74
CA PRO A 234 14.24 4.42 20.05
C PRO A 234 13.59 3.31 20.89
N VAL A 235 12.30 3.05 20.73
CA VAL A 235 11.58 1.96 21.41
C VAL A 235 12.04 0.60 20.90
N SER A 236 12.22 0.48 19.59
CA SER A 236 12.72 -0.75 18.98
C SER A 236 14.20 -1.01 19.33
N ASP A 237 15.02 0.05 19.27
CA ASP A 237 16.47 -0.07 19.54
C ASP A 237 16.78 -0.54 20.98
N ILE A 238 15.93 -0.17 21.97
CA ILE A 238 16.06 -0.62 23.36
C ILE A 238 15.29 -1.92 23.67
N GLY A 239 14.71 -2.54 22.63
CA GLY A 239 14.10 -3.87 22.72
C GLY A 239 12.70 -3.92 23.37
N TRP A 240 12.01 -2.78 23.56
CA TRP A 240 10.63 -2.80 24.07
C TRP A 240 9.66 -3.43 23.09
N ARG A 241 9.89 -3.23 21.78
CA ARG A 241 9.07 -3.83 20.72
C ARG A 241 9.96 -4.42 19.62
N PRO A 242 9.46 -5.44 18.90
CA PRO A 242 10.21 -6.07 17.82
C PRO A 242 10.49 -5.07 16.69
N HIS A 243 11.61 -5.26 16.01
CA HIS A 243 12.04 -4.41 14.91
C HIS A 243 11.00 -4.31 13.77
N GLY A 244 10.16 -5.34 13.62
CA GLY A 244 9.04 -5.34 12.67
C GLY A 244 7.96 -4.27 12.92
N GLU A 245 7.90 -3.69 14.12
CA GLU A 245 6.97 -2.61 14.49
C GLU A 245 7.59 -1.20 14.37
N HIS A 246 8.88 -1.11 14.07
CA HIS A 246 9.57 0.17 13.92
C HIS A 246 9.10 0.94 12.68
N VAL A 247 8.61 2.16 12.91
CA VAL A 247 8.17 3.10 11.87
C VAL A 247 9.16 4.24 11.70
N GLY A 248 9.47 4.57 10.45
CA GLY A 248 10.37 5.69 10.11
C GLY A 248 11.06 5.47 8.77
N GLN A 249 11.95 6.39 8.42
CA GLN A 249 12.70 6.38 7.16
C GLN A 249 13.53 5.09 6.97
N THR A 250 14.06 4.52 8.05
CA THR A 250 14.84 3.28 8.06
C THR A 250 14.02 2.08 8.56
N GLY A 251 12.78 2.31 8.95
CA GLY A 251 11.81 1.30 9.36
C GLY A 251 10.77 1.03 8.28
N LYS A 252 9.58 0.60 8.71
CA LYS A 252 8.47 0.40 7.79
C LYS A 252 7.78 1.72 7.47
N PRO A 253 7.55 2.06 6.19
CA PRO A 253 6.68 3.17 5.84
C PRO A 253 5.22 2.80 6.12
N VAL A 254 4.45 3.79 6.57
CA VAL A 254 3.03 3.66 6.90
C VAL A 254 2.21 4.58 6.00
N ALA A 255 1.19 4.02 5.38
CA ALA A 255 0.20 4.75 4.59
C ALA A 255 -1.21 4.37 5.07
N ALA A 256 -1.50 4.68 6.33
CA ALA A 256 -2.77 4.37 6.99
C ALA A 256 -3.82 5.46 6.72
N ASN A 257 -5.10 5.12 6.92
CA ASN A 257 -6.16 6.13 6.95
C ASN A 257 -6.05 6.99 8.21
N LEU A 258 -5.68 6.34 9.34
CA LEU A 258 -5.48 7.01 10.62
C LEU A 258 -4.19 6.51 11.27
N TYR A 259 -3.31 7.44 11.64
CA TYR A 259 -2.09 7.18 12.40
C TYR A 259 -2.16 7.91 13.74
N ILE A 260 -2.11 7.19 14.83
CA ILE A 260 -2.13 7.75 16.19
C ILE A 260 -0.73 7.62 16.79
N ALA A 261 -0.10 8.75 17.11
CA ALA A 261 1.23 8.83 17.72
C ALA A 261 1.11 9.17 19.21
N ILE A 262 1.57 8.30 20.08
CA ILE A 262 1.45 8.44 21.54
C ILE A 262 2.85 8.52 22.16
N GLY A 263 3.17 9.65 22.81
CA GLY A 263 4.47 9.85 23.44
C GLY A 263 5.65 9.79 22.45
N ILE A 264 5.43 10.21 21.21
CA ILE A 264 6.43 10.33 20.14
C ILE A 264 6.71 11.79 19.88
N SER A 265 7.98 12.20 19.93
CA SER A 265 8.39 13.60 19.72
C SER A 265 8.24 14.08 18.27
N GLY A 266 8.33 13.17 17.29
CA GLY A 266 8.22 13.54 15.87
C GLY A 266 9.54 13.97 15.24
N ALA A 267 10.61 13.20 15.47
CA ALA A 267 11.84 13.37 14.72
C ALA A 267 11.56 13.22 13.21
N ILE A 268 12.27 13.99 12.38
CA ILE A 268 12.06 14.05 10.92
C ILE A 268 12.09 12.67 10.25
N GLN A 269 12.91 11.75 10.78
CA GLN A 269 13.01 10.39 10.28
C GLN A 269 11.73 9.57 10.55
N HIS A 270 11.07 9.80 11.69
CA HIS A 270 9.80 9.16 12.02
C HIS A 270 8.69 9.72 11.13
N ILE A 271 8.61 11.05 11.05
CA ILE A 271 7.62 11.76 10.21
C ILE A 271 7.72 11.32 8.74
N ALA A 272 8.94 11.17 8.21
CA ALA A 272 9.15 10.69 6.84
C ALA A 272 8.51 9.30 6.59
N GLY A 273 8.45 8.44 7.62
CA GLY A 273 7.81 7.13 7.54
C GLY A 273 6.29 7.16 7.55
N ILE A 274 5.65 8.27 7.99
CA ILE A 274 4.19 8.36 8.16
C ILE A 274 3.53 9.43 7.31
N ASN A 275 4.29 10.15 6.49
CA ASN A 275 3.77 11.26 5.67
C ASN A 275 2.65 10.83 4.73
N SER A 276 2.63 9.56 4.31
CA SER A 276 1.58 9.02 3.43
C SER A 276 0.28 8.67 4.17
N SER A 277 0.25 8.77 5.50
CA SER A 277 -0.97 8.57 6.28
C SER A 277 -1.91 9.77 6.12
N LYS A 278 -3.22 9.49 5.94
CA LYS A 278 -4.22 10.53 5.61
C LYS A 278 -4.52 11.43 6.79
N VAL A 279 -4.78 10.84 7.96
CA VAL A 279 -5.06 11.57 9.20
C VAL A 279 -4.03 11.16 10.25
N LYS A 280 -3.42 12.15 10.88
CA LYS A 280 -2.41 11.99 11.92
C LYS A 280 -2.89 12.63 13.22
N VAL A 281 -2.91 11.83 14.26
CA VAL A 281 -3.27 12.26 15.63
C VAL A 281 -2.03 12.14 16.50
N VAL A 282 -1.75 13.15 17.33
CA VAL A 282 -0.65 13.10 18.29
C VAL A 282 -1.15 13.33 19.72
N ILE A 283 -0.62 12.55 20.66
CA ILE A 283 -0.81 12.69 22.09
C ILE A 283 0.57 12.82 22.72
N ASN A 284 0.87 13.97 23.32
CA ASN A 284 2.15 14.23 23.94
C ASN A 284 1.99 15.27 25.06
N THR A 285 2.80 15.17 26.12
CA THR A 285 2.87 16.17 27.19
C THR A 285 3.60 17.42 26.78
N ASP A 286 4.54 17.31 25.82
CA ASP A 286 5.33 18.41 25.30
C ASP A 286 4.57 19.08 24.14
N ALA A 287 4.01 20.26 24.38
CA ALA A 287 3.27 21.04 23.38
C ALA A 287 4.16 21.52 22.20
N ASP A 288 5.47 21.60 22.41
CA ASP A 288 6.43 22.01 21.39
C ASP A 288 7.00 20.84 20.58
N ALA A 289 6.56 19.60 20.87
CA ALA A 289 6.99 18.42 20.13
C ALA A 289 6.77 18.60 18.62
N PRO A 290 7.79 18.36 17.78
CA PRO A 290 7.71 18.58 16.33
C PRO A 290 6.55 17.85 15.65
N PHE A 291 6.01 16.79 16.27
CA PHE A 291 4.90 16.05 15.72
C PHE A 291 3.63 16.89 15.60
N PHE A 292 3.38 17.83 16.51
CA PHE A 292 2.21 18.73 16.45
C PHE A 292 2.18 19.58 15.17
N LYS A 293 3.34 19.89 14.56
CA LYS A 293 3.43 20.68 13.32
C LYS A 293 2.94 19.94 12.08
N VAL A 294 2.82 18.60 12.16
CA VAL A 294 2.43 17.74 11.03
C VAL A 294 1.18 16.90 11.32
N ALA A 295 0.67 16.96 12.53
CA ALA A 295 -0.56 16.28 12.94
C ALA A 295 -1.80 17.09 12.53
N ASP A 296 -2.86 16.39 12.14
CA ASP A 296 -4.16 16.99 11.84
C ASP A 296 -4.93 17.27 13.15
N TYR A 297 -4.69 16.44 14.18
CA TYR A 297 -5.26 16.60 15.52
C TYR A 297 -4.19 16.36 16.58
N GLY A 298 -4.24 17.14 17.64
CA GLY A 298 -3.28 17.02 18.74
C GLY A 298 -3.94 17.15 20.11
N ILE A 299 -3.50 16.34 21.07
CA ILE A 299 -3.87 16.43 22.47
C ILE A 299 -2.60 16.65 23.29
N VAL A 300 -2.50 17.79 23.94
CA VAL A 300 -1.44 18.04 24.93
C VAL A 300 -1.91 17.46 26.26
N GLY A 301 -1.30 16.35 26.67
CA GLY A 301 -1.70 15.62 27.87
C GLY A 301 -0.87 14.36 28.13
N ASP A 302 -0.99 13.82 29.34
CA ASP A 302 -0.32 12.57 29.70
C ASP A 302 -1.04 11.37 29.03
N ALA A 303 -0.26 10.53 28.36
CA ALA A 303 -0.77 9.33 27.72
C ALA A 303 -1.52 8.39 28.68
N PHE A 304 -1.10 8.36 29.95
CA PHE A 304 -1.70 7.54 31.01
C PHE A 304 -3.09 8.02 31.43
N GLU A 305 -3.45 9.26 31.15
CA GLU A 305 -4.80 9.80 31.38
C GLU A 305 -5.63 9.78 30.07
N VAL A 306 -5.03 10.22 28.99
CA VAL A 306 -5.73 10.42 27.71
C VAL A 306 -6.10 9.09 27.05
N VAL A 307 -5.18 8.11 27.04
CA VAL A 307 -5.40 6.85 26.29
C VAL A 307 -6.50 6.00 26.94
N PRO A 308 -6.53 5.79 28.27
CA PRO A 308 -7.64 5.06 28.90
C PRO A 308 -9.01 5.73 28.65
N ALA A 309 -9.09 7.06 28.81
CA ALA A 309 -10.32 7.80 28.54
C ALA A 309 -10.77 7.69 27.07
N LEU A 310 -9.82 7.68 26.14
CA LEU A 310 -10.10 7.48 24.72
C LEU A 310 -10.64 6.06 24.45
N ILE A 311 -10.05 5.05 25.08
CA ILE A 311 -10.51 3.64 24.97
C ILE A 311 -11.96 3.50 25.44
N GLU A 312 -12.30 4.05 26.60
CA GLU A 312 -13.66 4.01 27.14
C GLU A 312 -14.67 4.67 26.19
N LYS A 313 -14.34 5.88 25.71
CA LYS A 313 -15.21 6.59 24.77
C LYS A 313 -15.38 5.85 23.44
N LEU A 314 -14.32 5.25 22.91
CA LEU A 314 -14.39 4.47 21.67
C LEU A 314 -15.22 3.19 21.84
N LYS A 315 -15.10 2.50 22.99
CA LYS A 315 -15.96 1.35 23.31
C LYS A 315 -17.44 1.74 23.37
N ALA A 316 -17.74 2.85 24.05
CA ALA A 316 -19.10 3.38 24.13
C ALA A 316 -19.64 3.80 22.76
N PHE A 317 -18.82 4.47 21.94
CA PHE A 317 -19.19 4.87 20.59
C PHE A 317 -19.51 3.66 19.70
N LYS A 318 -18.68 2.61 19.75
CA LYS A 318 -18.95 1.38 18.99
C LYS A 318 -20.21 0.65 19.44
N ALA A 319 -20.45 0.61 20.74
CA ALA A 319 -21.66 -0.02 21.28
C ALA A 319 -22.96 0.69 20.84
N ASN A 320 -22.91 2.00 20.59
CA ASN A 320 -24.05 2.80 20.16
C ASN A 320 -24.25 2.85 18.64
N ASN A 321 -23.27 2.40 17.86
CA ASN A 321 -23.29 2.49 16.38
C ASN A 321 -23.17 1.12 15.69
N ASN A 322 -23.21 0.04 16.46
CA ASN A 322 -23.43 -1.33 15.97
C ASN A 322 -24.90 -1.70 16.29
#